data_fe2c51153c78ef15904155758915ddc6
#
_entry.id   fe2c51153c78ef15904155758915ddc6
#
_cell.length_a   1.000
_cell.length_b   1.000
_cell.length_c   1.000
_cell.angle_alpha   90.00
_cell.angle_beta   90.00
_cell.angle_gamma   90.00
#
_symmetry.space_group_name_H-M   'P 1'
#
loop_
_entity.id
_entity.type
_entity.pdbx_description
1 polymer ?
#
loop_
_entity_poly.entity_id
_entity_poly.type
_entity_poly.pdbx_seq_one_letter_code
_entity_poly.pdbx_strand_id
1 'polypeptide(L)'
;MKIFLLLLTPLFIFAKVHYAKVEPYESVILKSAVSGLVTDVDLDAEGTMVDSKRVIHLDDALDLINLEDTKKSVVLLEKMLDINKEIADSLSGTVKRQEGYYNRMSKLATASKTQKDNAYSSYSSAKTQYLSTREKIVSLEKQILDMKYKTAQLKNSIAKKSIVLQNKYLYKLIVRKGDFVAPGSPLAQVEDASRAKLVLFLEPEELEGVRQKTVYIDEKKTGYKVDKVWRVADEKFISSYRAEIYISAPKTAFSKLLKVEIK
;
A
#
# COMPACT_ATOMS: atom_id res chain seq x y z
N MET A 1 60.13 54.08 26.59
CA MET A 1 58.97 53.23 26.94
C MET A 1 57.99 53.40 25.81
N LYS A 2 57.96 52.45 24.81
CA LYS A 2 57.06 52.48 23.65
C LYS A 2 55.79 51.70 24.02
N ILE A 3 54.66 52.36 24.16
CA ILE A 3 53.36 51.75 24.40
C ILE A 3 52.85 51.22 23.02
N PHE A 4 52.79 49.89 22.87
CA PHE A 4 52.22 49.22 21.72
C PHE A 4 50.69 49.11 21.90
N LEU A 5 49.95 50.02 21.26
CA LEU A 5 48.50 50.03 21.27
C LEU A 5 47.98 48.93 20.35
N LEU A 6 47.56 47.81 20.97
CA LEU A 6 46.96 46.67 20.24
C LEU A 6 45.52 47.03 19.80
N LEU A 7 45.35 47.40 18.53
CA LEU A 7 44.03 47.69 17.95
C LEU A 7 43.26 46.38 17.78
N LEU A 8 42.38 46.10 18.74
CA LEU A 8 41.45 44.94 18.65
C LEU A 8 40.32 45.32 17.68
N THR A 9 40.46 44.98 16.39
CA THR A 9 39.37 45.11 15.42
C THR A 9 38.33 44.03 15.69
N PRO A 10 37.05 44.38 15.96
CA PRO A 10 36.01 43.38 16.09
C PRO A 10 35.79 42.72 14.72
N LEU A 11 36.01 41.43 14.67
CA LEU A 11 35.69 40.62 13.50
C LEU A 11 34.16 40.49 13.43
N PHE A 12 33.49 41.36 12.68
CA PHE A 12 32.06 41.21 12.39
C PHE A 12 31.88 40.02 11.48
N ILE A 13 31.53 38.86 12.01
CA ILE A 13 31.05 37.72 11.26
C ILE A 13 29.66 38.09 10.75
N PHE A 14 29.57 38.63 9.53
CA PHE A 14 28.28 38.81 8.85
C PHE A 14 27.75 37.45 8.48
N ALA A 15 26.69 37.00 9.16
CA ALA A 15 25.95 35.84 8.68
C ALA A 15 25.34 36.13 7.33
N LYS A 16 25.52 35.21 6.40
CA LYS A 16 24.95 35.32 5.05
C LYS A 16 23.42 35.23 5.09
N VAL A 17 22.79 36.08 4.31
CA VAL A 17 21.33 36.11 4.17
C VAL A 17 20.89 35.21 3.04
N HIS A 18 19.99 34.30 3.35
CA HIS A 18 19.35 33.42 2.36
C HIS A 18 17.87 33.79 2.20
N TYR A 19 17.36 33.69 1.00
CA TYR A 19 15.92 33.82 0.74
C TYR A 19 15.35 32.44 0.42
N ALA A 20 14.48 31.95 1.32
CA ALA A 20 13.87 30.63 1.20
C ALA A 20 12.36 30.76 0.92
N LYS A 21 11.89 29.95 -0.02
CA LYS A 21 10.46 29.79 -0.27
C LYS A 21 9.87 28.84 0.77
N VAL A 22 8.71 29.19 1.31
CA VAL A 22 7.93 28.30 2.17
C VAL A 22 7.24 27.26 1.29
N GLU A 23 7.68 26.04 1.37
CA GLU A 23 7.12 24.90 0.62
C GLU A 23 6.33 23.98 1.52
N PRO A 24 5.31 23.26 1.00
CA PRO A 24 4.71 22.14 1.72
C PRO A 24 5.78 21.12 2.14
N TYR A 25 5.52 20.39 3.22
CA TYR A 25 6.45 19.38 3.71
C TYR A 25 6.81 18.35 2.64
N GLU A 26 5.81 17.90 1.90
CA GLU A 26 5.98 16.94 0.81
C GLU A 26 5.01 17.26 -0.34
N SER A 27 5.45 17.05 -1.58
CA SER A 27 4.62 17.12 -2.78
C SER A 27 4.74 15.80 -3.53
N VAL A 28 3.61 15.16 -3.83
CA VAL A 28 3.55 13.84 -4.45
C VAL A 28 2.59 13.86 -5.64
N ILE A 29 3.01 13.27 -6.74
CA ILE A 29 2.11 12.96 -7.86
C ILE A 29 1.53 11.57 -7.63
N LEU A 30 0.25 11.51 -7.32
CA LEU A 30 -0.49 10.25 -7.21
C LEU A 30 -0.61 9.63 -8.61
N LYS A 31 -0.33 8.34 -8.68
CA LYS A 31 -0.40 7.58 -9.93
C LYS A 31 -1.40 6.44 -9.80
N SER A 32 -2.05 6.11 -10.91
CA SER A 32 -2.97 4.97 -10.94
C SER A 32 -2.21 3.66 -10.73
N ALA A 33 -2.77 2.79 -9.90
CA ALA A 33 -2.26 1.44 -9.69
C ALA A 33 -2.97 0.40 -10.58
N VAL A 34 -4.07 0.80 -11.28
CA VAL A 34 -4.91 -0.06 -12.10
C VAL A 34 -5.35 0.69 -13.37
N SER A 35 -5.79 -0.06 -14.39
CA SER A 35 -6.42 0.52 -15.58
C SER A 35 -7.91 0.76 -15.35
N GLY A 36 -8.45 1.81 -15.99
CA GLY A 36 -9.87 2.08 -16.01
C GLY A 36 -10.24 3.40 -16.65
N LEU A 37 -11.52 3.54 -16.98
CA LEU A 37 -12.11 4.81 -17.41
C LEU A 37 -12.39 5.66 -16.17
N VAL A 38 -12.06 6.93 -16.19
CA VAL A 38 -12.41 7.88 -15.14
C VAL A 38 -13.90 8.21 -15.24
N THR A 39 -14.70 7.78 -14.29
CA THR A 39 -16.16 8.00 -14.29
C THR A 39 -16.56 9.22 -13.48
N ASP A 40 -15.76 9.59 -12.48
CA ASP A 40 -16.04 10.70 -11.60
C ASP A 40 -14.77 11.39 -11.12
N VAL A 41 -14.80 12.73 -11.04
CA VAL A 41 -13.71 13.58 -10.54
C VAL A 41 -14.30 14.74 -9.77
N ASP A 42 -13.89 14.94 -8.53
CA ASP A 42 -14.32 16.05 -7.69
C ASP A 42 -13.48 17.30 -7.97
N LEU A 43 -13.91 18.08 -8.95
CA LEU A 43 -13.20 19.31 -9.35
C LEU A 43 -13.24 20.40 -8.26
N ASP A 44 -14.28 20.42 -7.43
CA ASP A 44 -14.43 21.41 -6.36
C ASP A 44 -13.45 21.17 -5.21
N ALA A 45 -12.87 19.99 -5.12
CA ALA A 45 -11.82 19.67 -4.16
C ALA A 45 -10.45 20.24 -4.56
N GLU A 46 -10.25 20.64 -5.81
CA GLU A 46 -8.98 21.22 -6.28
C GLU A 46 -8.70 22.56 -5.56
N GLY A 47 -7.49 22.73 -5.06
CA GLY A 47 -7.10 23.91 -4.28
C GLY A 47 -7.56 23.88 -2.81
N THR A 48 -8.05 22.75 -2.29
CA THR A 48 -8.54 22.65 -0.92
C THR A 48 -7.85 21.55 -0.11
N MET A 49 -7.98 21.63 1.23
CA MET A 49 -7.65 20.51 2.12
C MET A 49 -8.75 19.45 2.04
N VAL A 50 -8.36 18.22 1.77
CA VAL A 50 -9.27 17.09 1.62
C VAL A 50 -8.99 16.06 2.70
N ASP A 51 -10.04 15.68 3.41
CA ASP A 51 -9.98 14.63 4.42
C ASP A 51 -11.07 13.59 4.21
N SER A 52 -10.64 12.31 4.13
CA SER A 52 -11.51 11.13 4.03
C SER A 52 -12.55 11.22 2.90
N LYS A 53 -12.21 11.92 1.81
CA LYS A 53 -13.10 12.12 0.66
C LYS A 53 -12.51 11.49 -0.61
N ARG A 54 -13.37 10.82 -1.39
CA ARG A 54 -13.01 10.32 -2.72
C ARG A 54 -12.95 11.48 -3.70
N VAL A 55 -11.81 11.62 -4.37
CA VAL A 55 -11.56 12.70 -5.35
C VAL A 55 -11.57 12.22 -6.79
N ILE A 56 -11.28 10.93 -7.02
CA ILE A 56 -11.33 10.31 -8.35
C ILE A 56 -11.95 8.92 -8.22
N HIS A 57 -12.78 8.55 -9.18
CA HIS A 57 -13.34 7.20 -9.31
C HIS A 57 -13.14 6.66 -10.72
N LEU A 58 -12.63 5.44 -10.80
CA LEU A 58 -12.51 4.69 -12.03
C LEU A 58 -13.66 3.68 -12.13
N ASP A 59 -14.08 3.36 -13.34
CA ASP A 59 -15.16 2.40 -13.59
C ASP A 59 -14.83 1.03 -12.97
N ASP A 60 -15.67 0.59 -12.04
CA ASP A 60 -15.56 -0.68 -11.31
C ASP A 60 -16.83 -1.54 -11.42
N ALA A 61 -17.77 -1.18 -12.28
CA ALA A 61 -19.07 -1.84 -12.36
C ALA A 61 -18.94 -3.35 -12.64
N LEU A 62 -18.12 -3.73 -13.62
CA LEU A 62 -17.88 -5.15 -13.93
C LEU A 62 -17.12 -5.88 -12.83
N ASP A 63 -16.19 -5.20 -12.14
CA ASP A 63 -15.46 -5.82 -11.04
C ASP A 63 -16.37 -6.10 -9.84
N LEU A 64 -17.32 -5.22 -9.56
CA LEU A 64 -18.33 -5.42 -8.51
C LEU A 64 -19.23 -6.62 -8.81
N ILE A 65 -19.70 -6.76 -10.04
CA ILE A 65 -20.48 -7.93 -10.48
C ILE A 65 -19.64 -9.21 -10.34
N ASN A 66 -18.40 -9.21 -10.85
CA ASN A 66 -17.49 -10.34 -10.74
C ASN A 66 -17.19 -10.71 -9.27
N LEU A 67 -17.06 -9.71 -8.39
CA LEU A 67 -16.86 -9.94 -6.96
C LEU A 67 -18.06 -10.64 -6.34
N GLU A 68 -19.26 -10.21 -6.65
CA GLU A 68 -20.49 -10.81 -6.12
C GLU A 68 -20.67 -12.25 -6.63
N ASP A 69 -20.45 -12.49 -7.92
CA ASP A 69 -20.58 -13.84 -8.50
C ASP A 69 -19.49 -14.80 -8.00
N THR A 70 -18.25 -14.27 -7.77
CA THR A 70 -17.19 -15.06 -7.17
C THR A 70 -17.52 -15.47 -5.74
N LYS A 71 -18.12 -14.57 -4.95
CA LYS A 71 -18.59 -14.89 -3.58
C LYS A 71 -19.69 -15.96 -3.59
N LYS A 72 -20.67 -15.87 -4.52
CA LYS A 72 -21.71 -16.88 -4.69
C LYS A 72 -21.10 -18.25 -5.05
N SER A 73 -20.09 -18.25 -5.94
CA SER A 73 -19.37 -19.47 -6.31
C SER A 73 -18.69 -20.12 -5.12
N VAL A 74 -18.08 -19.35 -4.22
CA VAL A 74 -17.50 -19.88 -2.97
C VAL A 74 -18.57 -20.59 -2.13
N VAL A 75 -19.73 -19.97 -1.93
CA VAL A 75 -20.83 -20.56 -1.15
C VAL A 75 -21.31 -21.87 -1.77
N LEU A 76 -21.43 -21.94 -3.11
CA LEU A 76 -21.86 -23.15 -3.81
C LEU A 76 -20.80 -24.27 -3.67
N LEU A 77 -19.52 -23.95 -3.79
CA LEU A 77 -18.44 -24.91 -3.61
C LEU A 77 -18.37 -25.43 -2.16
N GLU A 78 -18.60 -24.58 -1.17
CA GLU A 78 -18.67 -25.00 0.25
C GLU A 78 -19.84 -25.97 0.49
N LYS A 79 -21.03 -25.71 -0.07
CA LYS A 79 -22.16 -26.67 -0.03
C LYS A 79 -21.81 -28.01 -0.71
N MET A 80 -21.15 -27.98 -1.88
CA MET A 80 -20.70 -29.20 -2.56
C MET A 80 -19.67 -29.98 -1.72
N LEU A 81 -18.78 -29.26 -1.02
CA LEU A 81 -17.82 -29.86 -0.10
C LEU A 81 -18.52 -30.58 1.05
N ASP A 82 -19.51 -29.96 1.68
CA ASP A 82 -20.25 -30.55 2.79
C ASP A 82 -20.99 -31.81 2.35
N ILE A 83 -21.69 -31.77 1.21
CA ILE A 83 -22.35 -32.98 0.63
C ILE A 83 -21.34 -34.10 0.39
N ASN A 84 -20.15 -33.80 -0.17
CA ASN A 84 -19.14 -34.83 -0.44
C ASN A 84 -18.54 -35.37 0.88
N LYS A 85 -18.45 -34.59 1.95
CA LYS A 85 -18.07 -35.07 3.29
C LYS A 85 -19.09 -36.08 3.83
N GLU A 86 -20.38 -35.77 3.74
CA GLU A 86 -21.46 -36.71 4.15
C GLU A 86 -21.41 -38.02 3.35
N ILE A 87 -21.18 -37.93 2.03
CA ILE A 87 -20.99 -39.11 1.17
C ILE A 87 -19.75 -39.94 1.65
N ALA A 88 -18.64 -39.26 1.92
CA ALA A 88 -17.40 -39.92 2.40
C ALA A 88 -17.64 -40.65 3.74
N ASP A 89 -18.36 -40.02 4.65
CA ASP A 89 -18.70 -40.65 5.95
C ASP A 89 -19.56 -41.91 5.79
N SER A 90 -20.57 -41.87 4.90
CA SER A 90 -21.39 -43.02 4.55
C SER A 90 -20.56 -44.16 3.93
N LEU A 91 -19.69 -43.81 2.97
CA LEU A 91 -18.80 -44.78 2.31
C LEU A 91 -17.77 -45.36 3.29
N SER A 92 -17.25 -44.57 4.23
CA SER A 92 -16.35 -45.05 5.30
C SER A 92 -16.99 -46.16 6.13
N GLY A 93 -18.27 -45.98 6.49
CA GLY A 93 -19.06 -47.05 7.14
C GLY A 93 -19.19 -48.30 6.30
N THR A 94 -19.39 -48.11 4.98
CA THR A 94 -19.49 -49.26 4.01
C THR A 94 -18.15 -49.98 3.90
N VAL A 95 -17.03 -49.27 3.80
CA VAL A 95 -15.69 -49.86 3.74
C VAL A 95 -15.44 -50.69 4.97
N LYS A 96 -15.71 -50.16 6.18
CA LYS A 96 -15.52 -50.92 7.44
C LYS A 96 -16.34 -52.20 7.48
N ARG A 97 -17.60 -52.18 7.02
CA ARG A 97 -18.45 -53.41 6.95
C ARG A 97 -17.90 -54.43 5.98
N GLN A 98 -17.51 -54.02 4.79
CA GLN A 98 -16.96 -54.91 3.77
C GLN A 98 -15.58 -55.46 4.17
N GLU A 99 -14.74 -54.68 4.78
CA GLU A 99 -13.46 -55.09 5.34
C GLU A 99 -13.65 -56.18 6.41
N GLY A 100 -14.57 -55.94 7.37
CA GLY A 100 -14.93 -56.93 8.39
C GLY A 100 -15.48 -58.21 7.81
N TYR A 101 -16.31 -58.14 6.77
CA TYR A 101 -16.83 -59.32 6.03
C TYR A 101 -15.70 -60.10 5.34
N TYR A 102 -14.83 -59.40 4.59
CA TYR A 102 -13.67 -60.00 3.92
C TYR A 102 -12.73 -60.65 4.93
N ASN A 103 -12.42 -60.03 6.04
CA ASN A 103 -11.55 -60.57 7.09
C ASN A 103 -12.11 -61.83 7.76
N ARG A 104 -13.44 -61.97 7.92
CA ARG A 104 -14.08 -63.19 8.38
C ARG A 104 -14.01 -64.31 7.33
N MET A 105 -14.38 -63.98 6.06
CA MET A 105 -14.38 -64.96 4.97
C MET A 105 -12.99 -65.49 4.64
N SER A 106 -11.97 -64.66 4.65
CA SER A 106 -10.57 -65.07 4.39
C SER A 106 -10.05 -66.10 5.39
N LYS A 107 -10.50 -66.04 6.65
CA LYS A 107 -10.09 -66.94 7.73
C LYS A 107 -10.94 -68.21 7.81
N LEU A 108 -12.07 -68.27 7.15
CA LEU A 108 -12.97 -69.40 7.23
C LEU A 108 -12.46 -70.55 6.30
N ALA A 109 -12.14 -71.70 6.94
CA ALA A 109 -11.59 -72.84 6.21
C ALA A 109 -12.62 -73.47 5.23
N THR A 110 -13.92 -73.38 5.52
CA THR A 110 -15.01 -73.93 4.72
C THR A 110 -15.42 -73.01 3.55
N ALA A 111 -14.93 -71.77 3.48
CA ALA A 111 -15.26 -70.88 2.40
C ALA A 111 -14.51 -71.21 1.11
N SER A 112 -15.24 -71.33 0.00
CA SER A 112 -14.65 -71.54 -1.32
C SER A 112 -13.76 -70.36 -1.74
N LYS A 113 -12.84 -70.62 -2.68
CA LYS A 113 -12.00 -69.57 -3.25
C LYS A 113 -12.85 -68.44 -3.85
N THR A 114 -13.89 -68.78 -4.64
CA THR A 114 -14.82 -67.80 -5.24
C THR A 114 -15.50 -66.91 -4.20
N GLN A 115 -15.91 -67.46 -3.04
CA GLN A 115 -16.49 -66.68 -1.95
C GLN A 115 -15.48 -65.67 -1.35
N LYS A 116 -14.21 -66.06 -1.18
CA LYS A 116 -13.14 -65.16 -0.70
C LYS A 116 -12.83 -64.08 -1.70
N ASP A 117 -12.76 -64.43 -3.01
CA ASP A 117 -12.48 -63.47 -4.08
C ASP A 117 -13.64 -62.46 -4.23
N ASN A 118 -14.91 -62.91 -4.11
CA ASN A 118 -16.07 -61.99 -4.14
C ASN A 118 -16.09 -61.04 -2.93
N ALA A 119 -15.74 -61.54 -1.73
CA ALA A 119 -15.64 -60.67 -0.55
C ALA A 119 -14.53 -59.62 -0.66
N TYR A 120 -13.37 -60.01 -1.21
CA TYR A 120 -12.28 -59.08 -1.51
C TYR A 120 -12.69 -58.04 -2.59
N SER A 121 -13.33 -58.43 -3.68
CA SER A 121 -13.81 -57.55 -4.75
C SER A 121 -14.79 -56.52 -4.21
N SER A 122 -15.73 -56.92 -3.32
CA SER A 122 -16.69 -56.01 -2.69
C SER A 122 -15.99 -54.99 -1.78
N TYR A 123 -15.01 -55.43 -0.99
CA TYR A 123 -14.20 -54.55 -0.14
C TYR A 123 -13.38 -53.55 -0.96
N SER A 124 -12.68 -54.06 -2.03
CA SER A 124 -11.84 -53.22 -2.91
C SER A 124 -12.69 -52.17 -3.65
N SER A 125 -13.86 -52.54 -4.15
CA SER A 125 -14.80 -51.61 -4.80
C SER A 125 -15.25 -50.48 -3.84
N ALA A 126 -15.69 -50.86 -2.62
CA ALA A 126 -16.11 -49.89 -1.63
C ALA A 126 -14.96 -48.91 -1.23
N LYS A 127 -13.75 -49.48 -1.09
CA LYS A 127 -12.55 -48.67 -0.78
C LYS A 127 -12.22 -47.70 -1.92
N THR A 128 -12.31 -48.15 -3.18
CA THR A 128 -12.06 -47.28 -4.36
C THR A 128 -13.06 -46.12 -4.41
N GLN A 129 -14.36 -46.39 -4.19
CA GLN A 129 -15.39 -45.34 -4.14
C GLN A 129 -15.14 -44.34 -3.02
N TYR A 130 -14.75 -44.77 -1.83
CA TYR A 130 -14.40 -43.92 -0.72
C TYR A 130 -13.20 -43.00 -1.07
N LEU A 131 -12.13 -43.58 -1.63
CA LEU A 131 -10.93 -42.84 -1.97
C LEU A 131 -11.20 -41.81 -3.09
N SER A 132 -12.00 -42.16 -4.10
CA SER A 132 -12.44 -41.23 -5.16
C SER A 132 -13.24 -40.04 -4.59
N THR A 133 -14.13 -40.31 -3.61
CA THR A 133 -14.85 -39.22 -2.92
C THR A 133 -13.89 -38.33 -2.11
N ARG A 134 -12.89 -38.92 -1.45
CA ARG A 134 -11.86 -38.17 -0.72
C ARG A 134 -11.02 -37.28 -1.65
N GLU A 135 -10.67 -37.79 -2.84
CA GLU A 135 -9.98 -36.99 -3.87
C GLU A 135 -10.83 -35.80 -4.31
N LYS A 136 -12.14 -36.03 -4.54
CA LYS A 136 -13.07 -34.95 -4.88
C LYS A 136 -13.18 -33.89 -3.79
N ILE A 137 -13.17 -34.28 -2.50
CA ILE A 137 -13.14 -33.35 -1.36
C ILE A 137 -11.89 -32.47 -1.44
N VAL A 138 -10.70 -33.05 -1.61
CA VAL A 138 -9.44 -32.28 -1.72
C VAL A 138 -9.48 -31.34 -2.93
N SER A 139 -10.04 -31.78 -4.06
CA SER A 139 -10.20 -30.91 -5.25
C SER A 139 -11.13 -29.74 -4.97
N LEU A 140 -12.25 -29.94 -4.26
CA LEU A 140 -13.18 -28.88 -3.89
C LEU A 140 -12.53 -27.88 -2.92
N GLU A 141 -11.79 -28.39 -1.91
CA GLU A 141 -11.06 -27.54 -0.98
C GLU A 141 -10.06 -26.62 -1.72
N LYS A 142 -9.32 -27.18 -2.69
CA LYS A 142 -8.44 -26.36 -3.54
C LYS A 142 -9.22 -25.30 -4.33
N GLN A 143 -10.34 -25.67 -4.98
CA GLN A 143 -11.16 -24.72 -5.72
C GLN A 143 -11.70 -23.58 -4.84
N ILE A 144 -12.09 -23.89 -3.61
CA ILE A 144 -12.52 -22.89 -2.62
C ILE A 144 -11.39 -21.91 -2.30
N LEU A 145 -10.17 -22.38 -2.10
CA LEU A 145 -8.99 -21.53 -1.86
C LEU A 145 -8.72 -20.62 -3.05
N ASP A 146 -8.77 -21.16 -4.28
CA ASP A 146 -8.55 -20.40 -5.52
C ASP A 146 -9.62 -19.29 -5.68
N MET A 147 -10.89 -19.59 -5.40
CA MET A 147 -11.97 -18.60 -5.46
C MET A 147 -11.88 -17.55 -4.34
N LYS A 148 -11.47 -17.92 -3.14
CA LYS A 148 -11.21 -16.97 -2.05
C LYS A 148 -10.06 -16.02 -2.39
N TYR A 149 -9.00 -16.53 -3.01
CA TYR A 149 -7.90 -15.69 -3.51
C TYR A 149 -8.38 -14.71 -4.59
N LYS A 150 -9.16 -15.19 -5.58
CA LYS A 150 -9.76 -14.32 -6.60
C LYS A 150 -10.65 -13.24 -6.00
N THR A 151 -11.43 -13.58 -4.97
CA THR A 151 -12.25 -12.60 -4.22
C THR A 151 -11.39 -11.50 -3.59
N ALA A 152 -10.24 -11.86 -3.00
CA ALA A 152 -9.32 -10.91 -2.42
C ALA A 152 -8.68 -10.01 -3.48
N GLN A 153 -8.29 -10.56 -4.62
CA GLN A 153 -7.75 -9.79 -5.75
C GLN A 153 -8.76 -8.76 -6.28
N LEU A 154 -10.03 -9.17 -6.49
CA LEU A 154 -11.09 -8.26 -6.95
C LEU A 154 -11.34 -7.14 -5.95
N LYS A 155 -11.43 -7.44 -4.64
CA LYS A 155 -11.57 -6.41 -3.60
C LYS A 155 -10.43 -5.39 -3.64
N ASN A 156 -9.18 -5.85 -3.76
CA ASN A 156 -8.02 -4.99 -3.86
C ASN A 156 -8.02 -4.12 -5.14
N SER A 157 -8.43 -4.70 -6.27
CA SER A 157 -8.59 -3.96 -7.54
C SER A 157 -9.64 -2.87 -7.42
N ILE A 158 -10.82 -3.19 -6.89
CA ILE A 158 -11.92 -2.23 -6.68
C ILE A 158 -11.48 -1.10 -5.73
N ALA A 159 -10.81 -1.44 -4.63
CA ALA A 159 -10.32 -0.43 -3.69
C ALA A 159 -9.35 0.57 -4.36
N LYS A 160 -8.52 0.10 -5.29
CA LYS A 160 -7.58 0.95 -6.05
C LYS A 160 -8.26 1.83 -7.12
N LYS A 161 -9.52 1.55 -7.46
CA LYS A 161 -10.30 2.36 -8.39
C LYS A 161 -10.96 3.58 -7.75
N SER A 162 -10.97 3.66 -6.42
CA SER A 162 -11.43 4.83 -5.66
C SER A 162 -10.25 5.52 -5.00
N ILE A 163 -9.89 6.70 -5.48
CA ILE A 163 -8.80 7.51 -4.93
C ILE A 163 -9.37 8.39 -3.82
N VAL A 164 -9.06 8.02 -2.58
CA VAL A 164 -9.48 8.74 -1.37
C VAL A 164 -8.29 9.45 -0.77
N LEU A 165 -8.41 10.72 -0.49
CA LEU A 165 -7.39 11.51 0.19
C LEU A 165 -7.69 11.60 1.68
N GLN A 166 -6.63 11.55 2.50
CA GLN A 166 -6.71 11.71 3.96
C GLN A 166 -5.73 12.79 4.39
N ASN A 167 -6.27 13.89 4.92
CA ASN A 167 -5.48 15.03 5.41
C ASN A 167 -4.42 15.52 4.42
N LYS A 168 -4.79 15.68 3.13
CA LYS A 168 -3.90 16.17 2.07
C LYS A 168 -4.49 17.39 1.39
N TYR A 169 -3.63 18.33 1.02
CA TYR A 169 -4.01 19.44 0.14
C TYR A 169 -3.99 18.95 -1.31
N LEU A 170 -5.13 19.00 -1.98
CA LEU A 170 -5.24 18.65 -3.39
C LEU A 170 -4.84 19.85 -4.24
N TYR A 171 -3.59 19.86 -4.70
CA TYR A 171 -3.08 20.97 -5.46
C TYR A 171 -3.66 21.03 -6.87
N LYS A 172 -3.69 19.87 -7.57
CA LYS A 172 -4.18 19.81 -8.96
C LYS A 172 -4.67 18.39 -9.29
N LEU A 173 -5.80 18.32 -10.00
CA LEU A 173 -6.28 17.12 -10.67
C LEU A 173 -5.73 17.07 -12.10
N ILE A 174 -5.06 15.99 -12.46
CA ILE A 174 -4.42 15.83 -13.78
C ILE A 174 -5.40 15.19 -14.76
N VAL A 175 -6.27 14.31 -14.27
CA VAL A 175 -7.27 13.59 -15.07
C VAL A 175 -8.63 14.28 -15.03
N ARG A 176 -9.46 13.96 -16.04
CA ARG A 176 -10.85 14.42 -16.16
C ARG A 176 -11.78 13.23 -16.41
N LYS A 177 -13.07 13.43 -16.13
CA LYS A 177 -14.11 12.44 -16.48
C LYS A 177 -14.05 12.10 -17.97
N GLY A 178 -14.00 10.82 -18.29
CA GLY A 178 -13.86 10.30 -19.65
C GLY A 178 -12.43 9.94 -20.04
N ASP A 179 -11.42 10.30 -19.25
CA ASP A 179 -10.04 9.88 -19.50
C ASP A 179 -9.89 8.39 -19.23
N PHE A 180 -9.04 7.72 -20.02
CA PHE A 180 -8.61 6.36 -19.74
C PHE A 180 -7.22 6.38 -19.13
N VAL A 181 -7.04 5.70 -17.99
CA VAL A 181 -5.78 5.59 -17.27
C VAL A 181 -5.27 4.16 -17.23
N ALA A 182 -3.94 4.03 -17.18
CA ALA A 182 -3.22 2.76 -17.00
C ALA A 182 -2.34 2.82 -15.74
N PRO A 183 -1.80 1.71 -15.25
CA PRO A 183 -0.85 1.72 -14.14
C PRO A 183 0.31 2.66 -14.43
N GLY A 184 0.59 3.56 -13.49
CA GLY A 184 1.61 4.60 -13.62
C GLY A 184 1.12 5.94 -14.19
N SER A 185 -0.09 6.02 -14.75
CA SER A 185 -0.67 7.29 -15.22
C SER A 185 -0.83 8.27 -14.05
N PRO A 186 -0.39 9.54 -14.19
CA PRO A 186 -0.55 10.56 -13.16
C PRO A 186 -2.05 10.91 -13.02
N LEU A 187 -2.53 10.97 -11.78
CA LEU A 187 -3.93 11.26 -11.46
C LEU A 187 -4.12 12.65 -10.85
N ALA A 188 -3.30 12.97 -9.86
CA ALA A 188 -3.40 14.21 -9.11
C ALA A 188 -2.05 14.57 -8.49
N GLN A 189 -1.82 15.85 -8.25
CA GLN A 189 -0.75 16.34 -7.40
C GLN A 189 -1.33 16.67 -6.03
N VAL A 190 -0.76 16.09 -4.99
CA VAL A 190 -1.17 16.30 -3.59
C VAL A 190 0.00 16.75 -2.77
N GLU A 191 -0.28 17.53 -1.73
CA GLU A 191 0.73 18.11 -0.87
C GLU A 191 0.42 17.83 0.60
N ASP A 192 1.45 17.53 1.36
CA ASP A 192 1.38 17.48 2.80
C ASP A 192 1.54 18.89 3.37
N ALA A 193 0.43 19.52 3.68
CA ALA A 193 0.38 20.86 4.24
C ALA A 193 0.34 20.87 5.78
N SER A 194 0.57 19.74 6.46
CA SER A 194 0.60 19.66 7.93
C SER A 194 1.77 20.43 8.53
N ARG A 195 2.85 20.56 7.79
CA ARG A 195 4.06 21.32 8.10
C ARG A 195 4.55 22.05 6.85
N ALA A 196 5.49 22.93 7.04
CA ALA A 196 6.22 23.56 5.95
C ALA A 196 7.71 23.30 6.04
N LYS A 197 8.40 23.50 4.93
CA LYS A 197 9.86 23.48 4.89
C LYS A 197 10.39 24.73 4.18
N LEU A 198 11.52 25.19 4.65
CA LEU A 198 12.34 26.19 3.98
C LEU A 198 13.49 25.47 3.32
N VAL A 199 13.64 25.64 2.02
CA VAL A 199 14.76 25.08 1.27
C VAL A 199 15.80 26.16 1.07
N LEU A 200 17.01 25.88 1.48
CA LEU A 200 18.18 26.75 1.42
C LEU A 200 19.27 26.08 0.59
N PHE A 201 20.13 26.91 0.01
CA PHE A 201 21.34 26.49 -0.67
C PHE A 201 22.53 27.15 0.01
N LEU A 202 23.29 26.34 0.77
CA LEU A 202 24.42 26.79 1.60
C LEU A 202 25.72 26.58 0.85
N GLU A 203 26.66 27.53 1.01
CA GLU A 203 28.02 27.37 0.49
C GLU A 203 28.83 26.39 1.38
N PRO A 204 29.94 25.83 0.87
CA PRO A 204 30.75 24.87 1.63
C PRO A 204 31.17 25.38 3.01
N GLU A 205 31.52 26.66 3.12
CA GLU A 205 31.98 27.30 4.35
C GLU A 205 30.90 27.44 5.41
N GLU A 206 29.62 27.42 5.00
CA GLU A 206 28.47 27.55 5.89
C GLU A 206 28.07 26.21 6.54
N LEU A 207 28.57 25.09 6.03
CA LEU A 207 28.18 23.74 6.45
C LEU A 207 28.71 23.38 7.83
N GLU A 208 29.85 23.95 8.22
CA GLU A 208 30.47 23.63 9.51
C GLU A 208 29.57 24.03 10.68
N GLY A 209 29.22 23.04 11.49
CA GLY A 209 28.37 23.22 12.67
C GLY A 209 26.95 23.72 12.39
N VAL A 210 26.49 23.74 11.14
CA VAL A 210 25.24 24.38 10.71
C VAL A 210 24.01 23.89 11.49
N ARG A 211 23.96 22.61 11.89
CA ARG A 211 22.83 22.04 12.66
C ARG A 211 22.74 22.56 14.10
N GLN A 212 23.84 23.06 14.68
CA GLN A 212 23.87 23.62 16.01
C GLN A 212 23.56 25.13 16.01
N LYS A 213 23.77 25.79 14.87
CA LYS A 213 23.55 27.23 14.71
C LYS A 213 22.09 27.62 14.95
N THR A 214 21.88 28.88 15.30
CA THR A 214 20.55 29.46 15.54
C THR A 214 19.99 29.99 14.22
N VAL A 215 18.72 29.65 13.91
CA VAL A 215 18.01 30.13 12.76
C VAL A 215 17.21 31.39 13.08
N TYR A 216 17.41 32.45 12.28
CA TYR A 216 16.64 33.69 12.32
C TYR A 216 15.78 33.75 11.06
N ILE A 217 14.49 34.08 11.21
CA ILE A 217 13.54 34.25 10.11
C ILE A 217 13.00 35.69 10.17
N ASP A 218 13.13 36.44 9.09
CA ASP A 218 12.77 37.86 9.02
C ASP A 218 13.35 38.65 10.24
N GLU A 219 14.66 38.44 10.50
CA GLU A 219 15.45 39.04 11.57
C GLU A 219 15.06 38.63 13.00
N LYS A 220 14.06 37.74 13.15
CA LYS A 220 13.62 37.25 14.46
C LYS A 220 14.28 35.92 14.79
N LYS A 221 14.84 35.80 15.99
CA LYS A 221 15.36 34.54 16.51
C LYS A 221 14.23 33.51 16.61
N THR A 222 14.48 32.31 16.14
CA THR A 222 13.50 31.21 16.19
C THR A 222 14.04 30.01 16.97
N GLY A 223 13.17 29.07 17.32
CA GLY A 223 13.55 27.77 17.88
C GLY A 223 13.87 26.71 16.84
N TYR A 224 13.74 27.06 15.57
CA TYR A 224 14.00 26.12 14.48
C TYR A 224 15.50 25.86 14.31
N LYS A 225 15.83 24.72 13.73
CA LYS A 225 17.19 24.28 13.40
C LYS A 225 17.25 23.82 11.96
N VAL A 226 18.45 23.69 11.44
CA VAL A 226 18.66 23.01 10.16
C VAL A 226 18.50 21.51 10.37
N ASP A 227 17.40 20.95 9.85
CA ASP A 227 17.04 19.55 10.08
C ASP A 227 17.81 18.62 9.13
N LYS A 228 17.96 19.01 7.89
CA LYS A 228 18.57 18.17 6.86
C LYS A 228 19.55 18.96 6.00
N VAL A 229 20.69 18.35 5.71
CA VAL A 229 21.72 18.89 4.81
C VAL A 229 22.17 17.76 3.89
N TRP A 230 22.15 18.00 2.58
CA TRP A 230 22.70 17.07 1.60
C TRP A 230 24.22 17.14 1.58
N ARG A 231 24.87 16.00 1.36
CA ARG A 231 26.34 15.90 1.26
C ARG A 231 26.84 16.04 -0.17
N VAL A 232 25.95 16.10 -1.13
CA VAL A 232 26.23 16.26 -2.55
C VAL A 232 25.70 17.62 -2.94
N ALA A 233 26.47 18.37 -3.75
CA ALA A 233 26.03 19.66 -4.27
C ALA A 233 24.76 19.51 -5.11
N ASP A 234 23.95 20.57 -5.15
CA ASP A 234 22.70 20.58 -5.89
C ASP A 234 22.95 20.60 -7.41
N GLU A 235 22.11 19.93 -8.18
CA GLU A 235 22.25 19.85 -9.65
C GLU A 235 22.09 21.22 -10.34
N LYS A 236 21.28 22.12 -9.77
CA LYS A 236 21.05 23.47 -10.32
C LYS A 236 22.02 24.48 -9.75
N PHE A 237 22.41 24.32 -8.48
CA PHE A 237 23.32 25.20 -7.72
C PHE A 237 24.61 24.43 -7.42
N ILE A 238 25.40 24.17 -8.47
CA ILE A 238 26.57 23.29 -8.49
C ILE A 238 27.66 23.59 -7.43
N SER A 239 27.67 24.78 -6.87
CA SER A 239 28.59 25.18 -5.77
C SER A 239 27.92 25.18 -4.40
N SER A 240 26.65 24.82 -4.29
CA SER A 240 25.87 24.92 -3.04
C SER A 240 25.25 23.60 -2.65
N TYR A 241 25.04 23.45 -1.35
CA TYR A 241 24.47 22.26 -0.73
C TYR A 241 23.07 22.56 -0.25
N ARG A 242 22.11 21.74 -0.67
CA ARG A 242 20.73 21.86 -0.23
C ARG A 242 20.63 21.60 1.28
N ALA A 243 19.92 22.49 1.98
CA ALA A 243 19.54 22.33 3.37
C ALA A 243 18.04 22.57 3.55
N GLU A 244 17.43 21.89 4.52
CA GLU A 244 16.01 22.06 4.84
C GLU A 244 15.83 22.37 6.32
N ILE A 245 14.94 23.33 6.59
CA ILE A 245 14.47 23.69 7.92
C ILE A 245 12.96 23.41 7.94
N TYR A 246 12.51 22.55 8.86
CA TYR A 246 11.10 22.26 9.02
C TYR A 246 10.46 23.25 9.98
N ILE A 247 9.38 23.88 9.53
CA ILE A 247 8.65 24.89 10.29
C ILE A 247 7.17 24.52 10.40
N SER A 248 6.46 25.16 11.29
CA SER A 248 5.01 25.04 11.37
C SER A 248 4.35 25.50 10.07
N ALA A 249 3.24 24.86 9.70
CA ALA A 249 2.46 25.26 8.53
C ALA A 249 2.03 26.73 8.62
N PRO A 250 2.14 27.52 7.54
CA PRO A 250 1.65 28.88 7.51
C PRO A 250 0.13 28.91 7.64
N LYS A 251 -0.41 29.90 8.37
CA LYS A 251 -1.86 30.03 8.55
C LYS A 251 -2.59 30.47 7.29
N THR A 252 -1.92 31.08 6.35
CA THR A 252 -2.53 31.70 5.16
C THR A 252 -2.16 30.98 3.88
N ALA A 253 -0.93 31.09 3.43
CA ALA A 253 -0.50 30.55 2.14
C ALA A 253 0.96 30.10 2.17
N PHE A 254 1.24 29.04 1.43
CA PHE A 254 2.59 28.62 1.07
C PHE A 254 3.18 29.56 -0.02
N SER A 255 4.42 29.32 -0.40
CA SER A 255 5.14 30.08 -1.44
C SER A 255 5.56 31.49 -1.06
N LYS A 256 5.37 31.93 0.19
CA LYS A 256 5.98 33.17 0.70
C LYS A 256 7.49 33.02 0.72
N LEU A 257 8.19 34.09 0.32
CA LEU A 257 9.64 34.19 0.44
C LEU A 257 9.99 34.76 1.83
N LEU A 258 10.86 34.09 2.57
CA LEU A 258 11.33 34.50 3.88
C LEU A 258 12.83 34.75 3.86
N LYS A 259 13.28 35.77 4.59
CA LYS A 259 14.68 36.05 4.86
C LYS A 259 15.18 35.12 5.97
N VAL A 260 16.19 34.30 5.70
CA VAL A 260 16.74 33.33 6.65
C VAL A 260 18.22 33.63 6.88
N GLU A 261 18.61 33.72 8.14
CA GLU A 261 20.01 33.83 8.57
C GLU A 261 20.33 32.70 9.52
N ILE A 262 21.53 32.14 9.43
CA ILE A 262 22.02 31.03 10.27
C ILE A 262 23.27 31.51 11.01
N LYS A 263 23.17 31.68 12.32
CA LYS A 263 24.22 32.25 13.20
C LYS A 263 24.64 31.30 14.33
#